data_80022330f8c0a9b4e2292c2e95752d24
#
_entry.id   80022330f8c0a9b4e2292c2e95752d24
#
_cell.length_a   1.000
_cell.length_b   1.000
_cell.length_c   1.000
_cell.angle_alpha   90.00
_cell.angle_beta   90.00
_cell.angle_gamma   90.00
#
_symmetry.space_group_name_H-M   'P 1'
#
loop_
_entity.id
_entity.type
_entity.pdbx_description
1 polymer ?
#
loop_
_entity_poly.entity_id
_entity_poly.type
_entity_poly.pdbx_seq_one_letter_code
_entity_poly.pdbx_strand_id
1 'polypeptide(L)'
;SDDPWNLNLNSRFSEHNDHRYGGTVGFNAGKFNSLTNVQYNNVDTYGVDNPGDFSTVFGSRVWNFKERLIYHPLETLKLTARAGYYFRERNKPGDTQDRYRDFNGGLKANYTFNTLSNLEVGYTFDQYDKSDYQVLYKNDVRDYSNVQHNVHALYNYTFNEKHTLTVGADYLRDYLMSYQFTDNANYIMHTADAFGQFDWNPTERLNVIAGLRFDYFSDSNVRHLSPHLGMMYKIGNCSL
;
A
#
# COMPACT_ATOMS: atom_id res chain seq x y z
N SER A 1 24.41 4.81 5.56
CA SER A 1 25.63 4.06 5.23
C SER A 1 26.08 4.50 3.84
N ASP A 2 27.32 4.94 3.69
CA ASP A 2 27.92 5.35 2.42
C ASP A 2 28.40 4.13 1.60
N ASP A 3 28.14 2.93 2.10
CA ASP A 3 28.49 1.68 1.43
C ASP A 3 27.64 1.48 0.17
N PRO A 4 28.26 1.06 -0.95
CA PRO A 4 27.56 0.86 -2.21
C PRO A 4 26.54 -0.29 -2.15
N TRP A 5 26.67 -1.19 -1.19
CA TRP A 5 25.71 -2.26 -0.95
C TRP A 5 25.71 -2.68 0.53
N ASN A 6 24.61 -3.22 0.98
CA ASN A 6 24.48 -3.86 2.27
C ASN A 6 23.68 -5.16 2.13
N LEU A 7 24.00 -6.13 2.97
CA LEU A 7 23.30 -7.42 3.04
C LEU A 7 22.98 -7.71 4.51
N ASN A 8 21.73 -7.99 4.80
CA ASN A 8 21.29 -8.50 6.09
C ASN A 8 20.60 -9.85 5.88
N LEU A 9 21.07 -10.87 6.57
CA LEU A 9 20.47 -12.20 6.57
C LEU A 9 20.03 -12.53 7.99
N ASN A 10 18.84 -13.07 8.14
CA ASN A 10 18.32 -13.53 9.43
C ASN A 10 17.65 -14.91 9.27
N SER A 11 17.73 -15.69 10.32
CA SER A 11 17.04 -16.98 10.40
C SER A 11 16.54 -17.19 11.83
N ARG A 12 15.42 -17.86 11.95
CA ARG A 12 14.83 -18.28 13.20
C ARG A 12 14.30 -19.70 13.05
N PHE A 13 14.53 -20.51 14.09
CA PHE A 13 14.03 -21.87 14.19
C PHE A 13 13.29 -22.00 15.53
N SER A 14 12.17 -22.69 15.52
CA SER A 14 11.37 -22.94 16.69
C SER A 14 10.78 -24.35 16.61
N GLU A 15 9.98 -24.72 17.60
CA GLU A 15 9.24 -25.98 17.62
C GLU A 15 8.30 -26.10 16.43
N HIS A 16 7.81 -27.33 16.16
CA HIS A 16 6.87 -27.62 15.08
C HIS A 16 7.37 -27.27 13.68
N ASN A 17 8.69 -27.37 13.46
CA ASN A 17 9.33 -27.04 12.20
C ASN A 17 9.05 -25.57 11.74
N ASP A 18 8.88 -24.66 12.73
CA ASP A 18 8.76 -23.22 12.43
C ASP A 18 10.13 -22.67 12.01
N HIS A 19 10.30 -22.52 10.73
CA HIS A 19 11.49 -21.95 10.11
C HIS A 19 11.17 -20.60 9.47
N ARG A 20 12.01 -19.61 9.78
CA ARG A 20 11.96 -18.29 9.15
C ARG A 20 13.31 -17.95 8.58
N TYR A 21 13.32 -17.56 7.32
CA TYR A 21 14.51 -17.07 6.64
C TYR A 21 14.18 -15.68 6.08
N GLY A 22 15.08 -14.74 6.29
CA GLY A 22 14.94 -13.38 5.75
C GLY A 22 16.24 -12.89 5.15
N GLY A 23 16.14 -12.18 4.05
CA GLY A 23 17.25 -11.49 3.43
C GLY A 23 16.84 -10.09 2.99
N THR A 24 17.70 -9.12 3.26
CA THR A 24 17.55 -7.76 2.76
C THR A 24 18.83 -7.35 2.07
N VAL A 25 18.74 -6.93 0.82
CA VAL A 25 19.84 -6.39 0.02
C VAL A 25 19.54 -4.94 -0.30
N GLY A 26 20.44 -4.06 0.11
CA GLY A 26 20.43 -2.65 -0.30
C GLY A 26 21.57 -2.38 -1.28
N PHE A 27 21.30 -1.62 -2.31
CA PHE A 27 22.26 -1.17 -3.30
C PHE A 27 22.14 0.33 -3.53
N ASN A 28 23.27 1.03 -3.53
CA ASN A 28 23.35 2.46 -3.77
C ASN A 28 24.45 2.76 -4.80
N ALA A 29 24.06 3.31 -5.94
CA ALA A 29 24.97 3.73 -7.00
C ALA A 29 24.65 5.19 -7.39
N GLY A 30 24.96 6.12 -6.51
CA GLY A 30 24.78 7.55 -6.71
C GLY A 30 23.30 7.92 -6.92
N LYS A 31 22.88 8.04 -8.18
CA LYS A 31 21.51 8.41 -8.53
C LYS A 31 20.48 7.27 -8.39
N PHE A 32 20.94 6.05 -8.19
CA PHE A 32 20.09 4.85 -8.14
C PHE A 32 20.23 4.15 -6.79
N ASN A 33 19.09 3.85 -6.17
CA ASN A 33 19.01 3.07 -4.94
C ASN A 33 18.01 1.93 -5.11
N SER A 34 18.36 0.74 -4.65
CA SER A 34 17.51 -0.44 -4.60
C SER A 34 17.48 -1.00 -3.19
N LEU A 35 16.33 -1.48 -2.78
CA LEU A 35 16.15 -2.21 -1.53
C LEU A 35 15.24 -3.41 -1.78
N THR A 36 15.84 -4.59 -1.79
CA THR A 36 15.16 -5.88 -1.96
C THR A 36 15.02 -6.57 -0.61
N ASN A 37 13.83 -7.04 -0.29
CA ASN A 37 13.57 -7.88 0.88
C ASN A 37 12.87 -9.17 0.47
N VAL A 38 13.38 -10.31 0.92
CA VAL A 38 12.78 -11.62 0.72
C VAL A 38 12.64 -12.31 2.05
N GLN A 39 11.47 -12.89 2.31
CA GLN A 39 11.19 -13.66 3.51
C GLN A 39 10.48 -14.96 3.14
N TYR A 40 10.85 -16.02 3.82
CA TYR A 40 10.19 -17.32 3.78
C TYR A 40 9.89 -17.77 5.21
N ASN A 41 8.65 -18.23 5.45
CA ASN A 41 8.26 -18.84 6.71
C ASN A 41 7.59 -20.18 6.41
N ASN A 42 7.88 -21.16 7.21
CA ASN A 42 7.22 -22.47 7.23
C ASN A 42 6.88 -22.85 8.66
N VAL A 43 5.71 -23.42 8.87
CA VAL A 43 5.33 -24.09 10.12
C VAL A 43 4.52 -25.32 9.78
N ASP A 44 4.80 -26.43 10.43
CA ASP A 44 4.04 -27.66 10.26
C ASP A 44 2.74 -27.64 11.09
N THR A 45 1.80 -28.51 10.73
CA THR A 45 0.57 -28.71 11.52
C THR A 45 0.91 -29.37 12.84
N TYR A 46 0.38 -28.86 13.94
CA TYR A 46 0.57 -29.44 15.27
C TYR A 46 -0.70 -29.36 16.13
N GLY A 47 -0.79 -30.26 17.11
CA GLY A 47 -1.84 -30.24 18.11
C GLY A 47 -1.50 -29.32 19.27
N VAL A 48 -2.51 -28.73 19.88
CA VAL A 48 -2.41 -27.95 21.13
C VAL A 48 -3.21 -28.72 22.19
N ASP A 49 -2.61 -28.96 23.34
CA ASP A 49 -3.30 -29.55 24.52
C ASP A 49 -4.31 -28.53 25.09
N ASN A 50 -5.46 -28.44 24.40
CA ASN A 50 -6.58 -27.61 24.84
C ASN A 50 -7.86 -28.47 24.78
N PRO A 51 -8.64 -28.58 25.87
CA PRO A 51 -9.87 -29.36 25.91
C PRO A 51 -11.03 -28.77 25.08
N GLY A 52 -10.80 -27.74 24.27
CA GLY A 52 -11.80 -27.14 23.37
C GLY A 52 -11.71 -27.61 21.92
N ASP A 53 -12.68 -27.22 21.10
CA ASP A 53 -12.84 -27.64 19.70
C ASP A 53 -11.70 -27.19 18.75
N PHE A 54 -10.77 -26.34 19.18
CA PHE A 54 -9.68 -25.81 18.39
C PHE A 54 -8.33 -26.36 18.87
N SER A 55 -8.16 -27.67 18.78
CA SER A 55 -6.93 -28.35 19.22
C SER A 55 -5.84 -28.45 18.15
N THR A 56 -6.09 -28.00 16.93
CA THR A 56 -5.13 -28.12 15.81
C THR A 56 -4.77 -26.79 15.22
N VAL A 57 -3.48 -26.46 15.20
CA VAL A 57 -2.90 -25.34 14.44
C VAL A 57 -2.45 -25.88 13.08
N PHE A 58 -3.10 -25.43 12.02
CA PHE A 58 -2.77 -25.86 10.67
C PHE A 58 -1.50 -25.20 10.16
N GLY A 59 -0.61 -26.02 9.63
CA GLY A 59 0.66 -25.58 9.05
C GLY A 59 0.47 -24.64 7.86
N SER A 60 1.47 -23.83 7.63
CA SER A 60 1.47 -22.87 6.53
C SER A 60 2.86 -22.59 5.99
N ARG A 61 2.92 -22.27 4.70
CA ARG A 61 4.10 -21.72 4.03
C ARG A 61 3.81 -20.33 3.54
N VAL A 62 4.75 -19.41 3.76
CA VAL A 62 4.60 -18.01 3.38
C VAL A 62 5.86 -17.54 2.67
N TRP A 63 5.67 -16.93 1.51
CA TRP A 63 6.68 -16.17 0.80
C TRP A 63 6.30 -14.69 0.78
N ASN A 64 7.27 -13.83 1.02
CA ASN A 64 7.09 -12.39 0.92
C ASN A 64 8.31 -11.80 0.20
N PHE A 65 8.04 -11.11 -0.90
CA PHE A 65 9.02 -10.38 -1.67
C PHE A 65 8.63 -8.91 -1.71
N LYS A 66 9.59 -8.02 -1.50
CA LYS A 66 9.41 -6.57 -1.63
C LYS A 66 10.61 -5.96 -2.31
N GLU A 67 10.35 -5.10 -3.27
CA GLU A 67 11.35 -4.31 -3.96
C GLU A 67 10.98 -2.83 -3.92
N ARG A 68 11.98 -1.99 -3.73
CA ARG A 68 11.88 -0.55 -3.82
C ARG A 68 13.06 0.01 -4.57
N LEU A 69 12.79 0.65 -5.69
CA LEU A 69 13.75 1.35 -6.52
C LEU A 69 13.54 2.85 -6.39
N ILE A 70 14.62 3.61 -6.25
CA ILE A 70 14.62 5.06 -6.29
C ILE A 70 15.66 5.48 -7.31
N TYR A 71 15.26 6.36 -8.23
CA TYR A 71 16.13 6.90 -9.25
C TYR A 71 15.99 8.42 -9.33
N HIS A 72 17.13 9.11 -9.31
CA HIS A 72 17.23 10.56 -9.44
C HIS A 72 17.89 10.90 -10.79
N PRO A 73 17.15 10.89 -11.92
CA PRO A 73 17.73 11.25 -13.22
C PRO A 73 18.24 12.69 -13.23
N LEU A 74 17.52 13.58 -12.57
CA LEU A 74 17.82 15.00 -12.36
C LEU A 74 17.74 15.33 -10.88
N GLU A 75 18.37 16.42 -10.45
CA GLU A 75 18.23 16.91 -9.07
C GLU A 75 16.78 17.30 -8.73
N THR A 76 16.03 17.73 -9.74
CA THR A 76 14.62 18.12 -9.62
C THR A 76 13.63 16.96 -9.79
N LEU A 77 14.07 15.78 -10.20
CA LEU A 77 13.20 14.64 -10.48
C LEU A 77 13.61 13.40 -9.68
N LYS A 78 12.68 12.93 -8.85
CA LYS A 78 12.77 11.65 -8.14
C LYS A 78 11.73 10.69 -8.65
N LEU A 79 12.17 9.54 -9.14
CA LEU A 79 11.32 8.43 -9.52
C LEU A 79 11.40 7.34 -8.45
N THR A 80 10.26 6.78 -8.07
CA THR A 80 10.19 5.67 -7.13
C THR A 80 9.33 4.58 -7.74
N ALA A 81 9.85 3.35 -7.80
CA ALA A 81 9.10 2.16 -8.15
C ALA A 81 9.05 1.22 -6.94
N ARG A 82 7.93 0.53 -6.75
CA ARG A 82 7.75 -0.50 -5.73
C ARG A 82 7.06 -1.70 -6.34
N ALA A 83 7.47 -2.89 -5.90
CA ALA A 83 6.79 -4.13 -6.22
C ALA A 83 6.76 -5.00 -4.96
N GLY A 84 5.67 -5.69 -4.75
CA GLY A 84 5.50 -6.64 -3.67
C GLY A 84 4.79 -7.89 -4.17
N TYR A 85 5.18 -9.03 -3.65
CA TYR A 85 4.49 -10.29 -3.84
C TYR A 85 4.41 -11.02 -2.52
N TYR A 86 3.22 -11.41 -2.13
CA TYR A 86 2.94 -12.24 -0.98
C TYR A 86 2.21 -13.50 -1.44
N PHE A 87 2.69 -14.64 -0.99
CA PHE A 87 2.05 -15.93 -1.19
C PHE A 87 1.95 -16.66 0.15
N ARG A 88 0.78 -17.11 0.50
CA ARG A 88 0.55 -17.99 1.64
C ARG A 88 -0.26 -19.20 1.22
N GLU A 89 0.23 -20.37 1.59
CA GLU A 89 -0.50 -21.64 1.53
C GLU A 89 -0.71 -22.13 2.96
N ARG A 90 -1.94 -22.47 3.31
CA ARG A 90 -2.30 -22.96 4.64
C ARG A 90 -3.06 -24.28 4.50
N ASN A 91 -2.63 -25.31 5.24
CA ASN A 91 -3.31 -26.57 5.30
C ASN A 91 -4.71 -26.42 5.91
N LYS A 92 -5.64 -27.25 5.45
CA LYS A 92 -7.00 -27.36 5.97
C LYS A 92 -7.33 -28.84 6.22
N PRO A 93 -8.39 -29.15 6.99
CA PRO A 93 -8.90 -30.51 7.07
C PRO A 93 -9.30 -31.02 5.68
N GLY A 94 -8.99 -32.27 5.37
CA GLY A 94 -9.22 -32.87 4.07
C GLY A 94 -8.10 -32.55 3.07
N ASP A 95 -8.40 -32.79 1.79
CA ASP A 95 -7.43 -32.65 0.70
C ASP A 95 -7.48 -31.27 0.05
N THR A 96 -7.65 -30.22 0.86
CA THR A 96 -7.69 -28.83 0.41
C THR A 96 -6.72 -27.93 1.18
N GLN A 97 -6.32 -26.86 0.55
CA GLN A 97 -5.45 -25.82 1.15
C GLN A 97 -5.99 -24.44 0.79
N ASP A 98 -5.99 -23.51 1.74
CA ASP A 98 -6.20 -22.09 1.43
C ASP A 98 -4.94 -21.52 0.81
N ARG A 99 -5.06 -20.85 -0.33
CA ARG A 99 -3.99 -20.07 -0.97
C ARG A 99 -4.38 -18.61 -1.05
N TYR A 100 -3.48 -17.79 -0.60
CA TYR A 100 -3.58 -16.33 -0.62
C TYR A 100 -2.45 -15.78 -1.47
N ARG A 101 -2.77 -14.91 -2.41
CA ARG A 101 -1.80 -14.21 -3.26
C ARG A 101 -2.10 -12.73 -3.22
N ASP A 102 -1.07 -11.96 -3.01
CA ASP A 102 -1.12 -10.51 -3.11
C ASP A 102 0.02 -10.08 -4.03
N PHE A 103 -0.32 -9.36 -5.07
CA PHE A 103 0.63 -8.72 -5.95
C PHE A 103 0.34 -7.23 -5.97
N ASN A 104 1.27 -6.44 -5.45
CA ASN A 104 1.13 -5.01 -5.37
C ASN A 104 2.33 -4.30 -5.98
N GLY A 105 2.11 -3.07 -6.42
CA GLY A 105 3.16 -2.27 -7.01
C GLY A 105 2.77 -0.82 -7.19
N GLY A 106 3.73 -0.02 -7.57
CA GLY A 106 3.46 1.38 -7.86
C GLY A 106 4.65 2.11 -8.41
N LEU A 107 4.34 3.16 -9.14
CA LEU A 107 5.28 4.11 -9.69
C LEU A 107 4.93 5.50 -9.17
N LYS A 108 5.93 6.28 -8.76
CA LYS A 108 5.74 7.65 -8.32
C LYS A 108 6.84 8.54 -8.88
N ALA A 109 6.43 9.67 -9.43
CA ALA A 109 7.31 10.74 -9.87
C ALA A 109 7.09 11.97 -8.99
N ASN A 110 8.15 12.50 -8.41
CA ASN A 110 8.14 13.79 -7.73
C ASN A 110 9.02 14.74 -8.53
N TYR A 111 8.43 15.82 -9.03
CA TYR A 111 9.14 16.86 -9.77
C TYR A 111 9.10 18.19 -9.02
N THR A 112 10.26 18.74 -8.75
CA THR A 112 10.44 20.05 -8.09
C THR A 112 10.75 21.09 -9.17
N PHE A 113 9.79 21.98 -9.46
CA PHE A 113 9.97 23.05 -10.45
C PHE A 113 10.95 24.09 -9.94
N ASN A 114 10.81 24.44 -8.66
CA ASN A 114 11.66 25.38 -7.92
C ASN A 114 11.44 25.16 -6.41
N THR A 115 12.06 25.99 -5.58
CA THR A 115 11.94 25.92 -4.11
C THR A 115 10.52 26.13 -3.58
N LEU A 116 9.61 26.68 -4.38
CA LEU A 116 8.23 27.03 -4.00
C LEU A 116 7.18 26.08 -4.57
N SER A 117 7.52 25.23 -5.55
CA SER A 117 6.54 24.41 -6.23
C SER A 117 7.03 23.01 -6.58
N ASN A 118 6.16 22.02 -6.35
CA ASN A 118 6.40 20.63 -6.68
C ASN A 118 5.14 19.93 -7.17
N LEU A 119 5.33 18.89 -7.96
CA LEU A 119 4.29 18.01 -8.47
C LEU A 119 4.64 16.57 -8.10
N GLU A 120 3.70 15.87 -7.51
CA GLU A 120 3.74 14.43 -7.34
C GLU A 120 2.68 13.79 -8.25
N VAL A 121 3.07 12.77 -9.00
CA VAL A 121 2.15 11.91 -9.76
C VAL A 121 2.48 10.47 -9.40
N GLY A 122 1.45 9.69 -9.12
CA GLY A 122 1.62 8.30 -8.74
C GLY A 122 0.57 7.40 -9.36
N TYR A 123 0.96 6.16 -9.52
CA TYR A 123 0.10 5.03 -9.85
C TYR A 123 0.38 3.89 -8.91
N THR A 124 -0.66 3.27 -8.37
CA THR A 124 -0.57 2.04 -7.59
C THR A 124 -1.50 0.97 -8.13
N PHE A 125 -1.04 -0.26 -8.02
CA PHE A 125 -1.75 -1.47 -8.37
C PHE A 125 -1.73 -2.39 -7.15
N ASP A 126 -2.86 -3.01 -6.85
CA ASP A 126 -2.99 -4.04 -5.85
C ASP A 126 -3.94 -5.13 -6.35
N GLN A 127 -3.52 -6.39 -6.24
CA GLN A 127 -4.36 -7.55 -6.53
C GLN A 127 -4.23 -8.56 -5.41
N TYR A 128 -5.33 -8.81 -4.72
CA TYR A 128 -5.43 -9.83 -3.70
C TYR A 128 -6.39 -10.93 -4.14
N ASP A 129 -5.88 -12.16 -4.19
CA ASP A 129 -6.62 -13.36 -4.55
C ASP A 129 -6.63 -14.36 -3.39
N LYS A 130 -7.79 -14.95 -3.12
CA LYS A 130 -7.92 -16.15 -2.30
C LYS A 130 -8.45 -17.29 -3.15
N SER A 131 -7.92 -18.49 -2.95
CA SER A 131 -8.38 -19.70 -3.61
C SER A 131 -8.34 -20.91 -2.68
N ASP A 132 -9.24 -21.87 -2.94
CA ASP A 132 -9.15 -23.24 -2.44
C ASP A 132 -8.35 -24.10 -3.44
N TYR A 133 -7.22 -24.61 -2.99
CA TYR A 133 -6.43 -25.55 -3.77
C TYR A 133 -6.84 -26.99 -3.44
N GLN A 134 -7.34 -27.68 -4.43
CA GLN A 134 -7.72 -29.09 -4.36
C GLN A 134 -6.50 -29.97 -4.65
N VAL A 135 -5.91 -30.56 -3.61
CA VAL A 135 -4.62 -31.27 -3.70
C VAL A 135 -4.69 -32.45 -4.66
N LEU A 136 -5.76 -33.26 -4.61
CA LEU A 136 -5.95 -34.44 -5.47
C LEU A 136 -6.04 -34.06 -6.95
N TYR A 137 -6.74 -32.98 -7.27
CA TYR A 137 -7.00 -32.56 -8.65
C TYR A 137 -5.95 -31.58 -9.15
N LYS A 138 -5.05 -31.09 -8.26
CA LYS A 138 -4.04 -30.06 -8.54
C LYS A 138 -4.66 -28.78 -9.15
N ASN A 139 -5.84 -28.41 -8.67
CA ASN A 139 -6.64 -27.32 -9.20
C ASN A 139 -6.83 -26.21 -8.15
N ASP A 140 -6.64 -24.96 -8.56
CA ASP A 140 -6.96 -23.77 -7.77
C ASP A 140 -8.36 -23.26 -8.16
N VAL A 141 -9.28 -23.26 -7.20
CA VAL A 141 -10.60 -22.67 -7.36
C VAL A 141 -10.58 -21.30 -6.68
N ARG A 142 -10.64 -20.22 -7.47
CA ARG A 142 -10.61 -18.86 -6.94
C ARG A 142 -11.95 -18.52 -6.28
N ASP A 143 -11.89 -18.15 -5.00
CA ASP A 143 -13.04 -17.80 -4.18
C ASP A 143 -13.26 -16.30 -4.09
N TYR A 144 -12.17 -15.55 -4.17
CA TYR A 144 -12.15 -14.13 -3.96
C TYR A 144 -11.05 -13.49 -4.79
N SER A 145 -11.34 -12.34 -5.38
CA SER A 145 -10.37 -11.48 -6.04
C SER A 145 -10.75 -10.02 -5.85
N ASN A 146 -9.83 -9.21 -5.39
CA ASN A 146 -9.94 -7.76 -5.38
C ASN A 146 -8.77 -7.18 -6.18
N VAL A 147 -9.07 -6.33 -7.16
CA VAL A 147 -8.06 -5.68 -8.01
C VAL A 147 -8.28 -4.19 -8.01
N GLN A 148 -7.29 -3.45 -7.57
CA GLN A 148 -7.34 -2.00 -7.47
C GLN A 148 -6.27 -1.33 -8.34
N HIS A 149 -6.68 -0.27 -9.02
CA HIS A 149 -5.81 0.64 -9.75
C HIS A 149 -6.09 2.05 -9.24
N ASN A 150 -5.08 2.71 -8.72
CA ASN A 150 -5.19 4.10 -8.29
C ASN A 150 -4.19 4.97 -9.03
N VAL A 151 -4.66 6.11 -9.50
CA VAL A 151 -3.82 7.19 -10.06
C VAL A 151 -4.05 8.42 -9.22
N HIS A 152 -2.99 9.09 -8.80
CA HIS A 152 -3.09 10.35 -8.08
C HIS A 152 -2.15 11.41 -8.64
N ALA A 153 -2.53 12.66 -8.49
CA ALA A 153 -1.70 13.80 -8.77
C ALA A 153 -1.87 14.84 -7.65
N LEU A 154 -0.76 15.42 -7.20
CA LEU A 154 -0.72 16.42 -6.15
C LEU A 154 0.25 17.53 -6.53
N TYR A 155 -0.24 18.76 -6.58
CA TYR A 155 0.57 19.95 -6.83
C TYR A 155 0.55 20.87 -5.63
N ASN A 156 1.73 21.28 -5.18
CA ASN A 156 1.91 22.25 -4.11
C ASN A 156 2.59 23.50 -4.66
N TYR A 157 2.09 24.67 -4.23
CA TYR A 157 2.70 25.96 -4.50
C TYR A 157 2.71 26.83 -3.25
N THR A 158 3.89 27.34 -2.87
CA THR A 158 4.07 28.19 -1.71
C THR A 158 4.24 29.64 -2.14
N PHE A 159 3.30 30.50 -1.74
CA PHE A 159 3.33 31.93 -1.97
C PHE A 159 4.12 32.64 -0.87
N ASN A 160 5.03 33.52 -1.25
CA ASN A 160 5.77 34.37 -0.31
C ASN A 160 6.40 33.58 0.86
N GLU A 161 6.79 32.31 0.61
CA GLU A 161 7.37 31.40 1.62
C GLU A 161 6.49 31.16 2.87
N LYS A 162 5.22 31.55 2.82
CA LYS A 162 4.30 31.49 3.99
C LYS A 162 2.97 30.82 3.72
N HIS A 163 2.41 30.98 2.53
CA HIS A 163 1.08 30.50 2.21
C HIS A 163 1.20 29.36 1.19
N THR A 164 0.54 28.25 1.43
CA THR A 164 0.63 27.09 0.55
C THR A 164 -0.72 26.77 -0.06
N LEU A 165 -0.77 26.66 -1.38
CA LEU A 165 -1.87 26.07 -2.13
C LEU A 165 -1.52 24.63 -2.46
N THR A 166 -2.37 23.72 -2.07
CA THR A 166 -2.31 22.29 -2.46
C THR A 166 -3.54 21.99 -3.30
N VAL A 167 -3.33 21.45 -4.49
CA VAL A 167 -4.41 20.92 -5.33
C VAL A 167 -4.10 19.48 -5.70
N GLY A 168 -5.11 18.62 -5.71
CA GLY A 168 -4.92 17.21 -6.02
C GLY A 168 -6.13 16.61 -6.67
N ALA A 169 -5.91 15.45 -7.29
CA ALA A 169 -6.94 14.60 -7.86
C ALA A 169 -6.53 13.14 -7.73
N ASP A 170 -7.49 12.29 -7.45
CA ASP A 170 -7.35 10.84 -7.36
C ASP A 170 -8.39 10.15 -8.24
N TYR A 171 -8.01 9.01 -8.79
CA TYR A 171 -8.89 8.11 -9.49
C TYR A 171 -8.61 6.68 -9.08
N LEU A 172 -9.63 6.01 -8.56
CA LEU A 172 -9.59 4.60 -8.17
C LEU A 172 -10.54 3.79 -9.05
N ARG A 173 -10.04 2.71 -9.64
CA ARG A 173 -10.83 1.63 -10.19
C ARG A 173 -10.69 0.43 -9.27
N ASP A 174 -11.80 -0.02 -8.72
CA ASP A 174 -11.89 -1.18 -7.84
C ASP A 174 -12.73 -2.28 -8.51
N TYR A 175 -12.17 -3.48 -8.58
CA TYR A 175 -12.82 -4.70 -9.06
C TYR A 175 -12.90 -5.69 -7.91
N LEU A 176 -14.09 -6.23 -7.66
CA LEU A 176 -14.35 -7.24 -6.63
C LEU A 176 -15.10 -8.42 -7.20
N MET A 177 -14.59 -9.62 -6.95
CA MET A 177 -15.23 -10.91 -7.17
C MET A 177 -15.24 -11.71 -5.88
N SER A 178 -16.38 -12.29 -5.53
CA SER A 178 -16.51 -13.19 -4.39
C SER A 178 -17.54 -14.30 -4.70
N TYR A 179 -17.21 -15.52 -4.30
CA TYR A 179 -18.16 -16.66 -4.39
C TYR A 179 -19.41 -16.47 -3.54
N GLN A 180 -19.38 -15.53 -2.58
CA GLN A 180 -20.52 -15.22 -1.71
C GLN A 180 -21.58 -14.36 -2.41
N PHE A 181 -21.27 -13.81 -3.58
CA PHE A 181 -22.26 -13.06 -4.35
C PHE A 181 -23.22 -14.01 -5.04
N THR A 182 -24.52 -13.80 -4.86
CA THR A 182 -25.60 -14.71 -5.27
C THR A 182 -25.67 -15.01 -6.76
N ASP A 183 -25.10 -14.11 -7.59
CA ASP A 183 -25.20 -14.19 -9.05
C ASP A 183 -23.86 -14.47 -9.73
N ASN A 184 -22.82 -14.89 -8.99
CA ASN A 184 -21.44 -14.88 -9.46
C ASN A 184 -21.03 -13.53 -10.08
N ALA A 185 -21.64 -12.46 -9.61
CA ALA A 185 -21.46 -11.13 -10.14
C ALA A 185 -20.07 -10.58 -9.77
N ASN A 186 -19.48 -9.89 -10.72
CA ASN A 186 -18.30 -9.08 -10.49
C ASN A 186 -18.74 -7.63 -10.34
N TYR A 187 -18.18 -6.94 -9.34
CA TYR A 187 -18.48 -5.54 -9.11
C TYR A 187 -17.28 -4.70 -9.54
N ILE A 188 -17.56 -3.65 -10.29
CA ILE A 188 -16.56 -2.66 -10.69
C ILE A 188 -17.06 -1.30 -10.20
N MET A 189 -16.27 -0.65 -9.39
CA MET A 189 -16.53 0.71 -8.91
C MET A 189 -15.42 1.63 -9.40
N HIS A 190 -15.80 2.84 -9.81
CA HIS A 190 -14.90 3.92 -10.11
C HIS A 190 -15.15 5.06 -9.12
N THR A 191 -14.10 5.52 -8.49
CA THR A 191 -14.12 6.71 -7.65
C THR A 191 -13.20 7.74 -8.27
N ALA A 192 -13.67 8.95 -8.41
CA ALA A 192 -12.85 10.07 -8.85
C ALA A 192 -13.05 11.23 -7.88
N ASP A 193 -11.98 11.86 -7.47
CA ASP A 193 -12.03 13.02 -6.62
C ASP A 193 -11.03 14.09 -7.03
N ALA A 194 -11.34 15.33 -6.67
CA ALA A 194 -10.45 16.45 -6.80
C ALA A 194 -10.61 17.37 -5.59
N PHE A 195 -9.50 17.92 -5.13
CA PHE A 195 -9.52 18.82 -3.98
C PHE A 195 -8.55 19.98 -4.14
N GLY A 196 -8.86 21.06 -3.43
CA GLY A 196 -7.97 22.20 -3.25
C GLY A 196 -7.97 22.62 -1.79
N GLN A 197 -6.80 22.96 -1.29
CA GLN A 197 -6.60 23.43 0.07
C GLN A 197 -5.64 24.63 0.05
N PHE A 198 -5.99 25.66 0.80
CA PHE A 198 -5.14 26.82 1.00
C PHE A 198 -4.76 26.95 2.47
N ASP A 199 -3.48 26.91 2.73
CA ASP A 199 -2.87 27.14 4.06
C ASP A 199 -2.41 28.59 4.13
N TRP A 200 -3.14 29.39 4.90
CA TRP A 200 -2.92 30.81 5.04
C TRP A 200 -2.28 31.14 6.38
N ASN A 201 -1.09 31.71 6.34
CA ASN A 201 -0.31 32.12 7.50
C ASN A 201 -0.18 33.65 7.55
N PRO A 202 -1.23 34.43 7.90
CA PRO A 202 -1.18 35.90 7.89
C PRO A 202 -0.22 36.45 8.91
N THR A 203 0.00 35.76 10.00
CA THR A 203 0.98 36.13 11.05
C THR A 203 1.74 34.88 11.52
N GLU A 204 2.83 35.03 12.25
CA GLU A 204 3.58 33.93 12.86
C GLU A 204 2.75 33.14 13.90
N ARG A 205 1.64 33.71 14.37
CA ARG A 205 0.77 33.13 15.41
C ARG A 205 -0.52 32.58 14.88
N LEU A 206 -0.97 32.98 13.71
CA LEU A 206 -2.25 32.55 13.13
C LEU A 206 -2.01 31.76 11.87
N ASN A 207 -2.52 30.52 11.86
CA ASN A 207 -2.63 29.67 10.69
C ASN A 207 -4.12 29.39 10.43
N VAL A 208 -4.55 29.52 9.19
CA VAL A 208 -5.91 29.20 8.74
C VAL A 208 -5.81 28.27 7.53
N ILE A 209 -6.47 27.13 7.59
CA ILE A 209 -6.54 26.16 6.50
C ILE A 209 -7.98 26.13 6.00
N ALA A 210 -8.18 26.40 4.71
CA ALA A 210 -9.48 26.25 4.04
C ALA A 210 -9.34 25.32 2.84
N GLY A 211 -10.28 24.40 2.69
CA GLY A 211 -10.24 23.42 1.62
C GLY A 211 -11.62 23.02 1.14
N LEU A 212 -11.66 22.46 -0.05
CA LEU A 212 -12.85 21.92 -0.68
C LEU A 212 -12.48 20.65 -1.42
N ARG A 213 -13.26 19.60 -1.25
CA ARG A 213 -13.12 18.33 -1.96
C ARG A 213 -14.43 17.95 -2.63
N PHE A 214 -14.33 17.49 -3.86
CA PHE A 214 -15.42 16.89 -4.63
C PHE A 214 -15.11 15.42 -4.87
N ASP A 215 -16.06 14.54 -4.54
CA ASP A 215 -15.99 13.10 -4.73
C ASP A 215 -17.12 12.63 -5.64
N TYR A 216 -16.83 11.67 -6.52
CA TYR A 216 -17.77 10.98 -7.38
C TYR A 216 -17.60 9.47 -7.26
N PHE A 217 -18.70 8.76 -7.04
CA PHE A 217 -18.79 7.29 -6.93
C PHE A 217 -19.70 6.75 -8.04
N SER A 218 -19.15 5.91 -8.93
CA SER A 218 -19.88 5.44 -10.11
C SER A 218 -20.98 4.43 -9.78
N ASP A 219 -20.79 3.60 -8.75
CA ASP A 219 -21.72 2.54 -8.37
C ASP A 219 -23.10 3.09 -8.01
N SER A 220 -23.14 4.11 -7.16
CA SER A 220 -24.37 4.75 -6.67
C SER A 220 -24.69 6.06 -7.40
N ASN A 221 -23.85 6.50 -8.35
CA ASN A 221 -23.93 7.81 -9.01
C ASN A 221 -24.00 8.97 -7.99
N VAL A 222 -23.34 8.79 -6.84
CA VAL A 222 -23.33 9.76 -5.75
C VAL A 222 -22.20 10.76 -5.97
N ARG A 223 -22.50 12.02 -5.66
CA ARG A 223 -21.56 13.14 -5.67
C ARG A 223 -21.53 13.77 -4.31
N HIS A 224 -20.35 14.03 -3.81
CA HIS A 224 -20.16 14.65 -2.49
C HIS A 224 -19.28 15.89 -2.63
N LEU A 225 -19.67 16.95 -1.91
CA LEU A 225 -18.87 18.16 -1.76
C LEU A 225 -18.58 18.38 -0.28
N SER A 226 -17.28 18.37 0.08
CA SER A 226 -16.83 18.40 1.46
C SER A 226 -15.98 19.65 1.70
N PRO A 227 -16.52 20.74 2.30
CA PRO A 227 -15.75 21.86 2.75
C PRO A 227 -14.97 21.52 4.01
N HIS A 228 -13.78 22.08 4.15
CA HIS A 228 -12.93 21.98 5.34
C HIS A 228 -12.45 23.37 5.75
N LEU A 229 -12.51 23.67 7.03
CA LEU A 229 -11.96 24.89 7.63
C LEU A 229 -11.30 24.54 8.96
N GLY A 230 -10.05 24.92 9.10
CA GLY A 230 -9.28 24.78 10.33
C GLY A 230 -8.59 26.11 10.68
N MET A 231 -8.44 26.36 11.97
CA MET A 231 -7.71 27.53 12.47
C MET A 231 -6.86 27.11 13.66
N MET A 232 -5.61 27.58 13.68
CA MET A 232 -4.70 27.42 14.80
C MET A 232 -4.13 28.78 15.21
N TYR A 233 -4.15 29.06 16.51
CA TYR A 233 -3.55 30.27 17.08
C TYR A 233 -2.55 29.89 18.18
N LYS A 234 -1.33 30.45 18.10
CA LYS A 234 -0.27 30.23 19.10
C LYS A 234 -0.31 31.30 20.20
N ILE A 235 -0.47 30.86 21.46
CA ILE A 235 -0.44 31.68 22.64
C ILE A 235 0.81 31.34 23.45
N GLY A 236 1.84 32.19 23.39
CA GLY A 236 3.15 31.87 24.01
C GLY A 236 3.75 30.60 23.40
N ASN A 237 4.02 29.58 24.24
CA ASN A 237 4.54 28.29 23.82
C ASN A 237 3.43 27.23 23.60
N CYS A 238 2.16 27.59 23.71
CA CYS A 238 1.01 26.72 23.48
C CYS A 238 0.35 27.03 22.13
N SER A 239 -0.24 26.00 21.50
CA SER A 239 -1.10 26.13 20.32
C SER A 239 -2.51 25.65 20.66
N LEU A 240 -3.50 26.39 20.21
CA LEU A 240 -4.93 26.09 20.32
C LEU A 240 -5.51 25.88 18.93
#